data_4f55eb4fcf66b0b8df7e98910c791553
#
_entry.id   4f55eb4fcf66b0b8df7e98910c791553
#
_cell.length_a   1.000
_cell.length_b   1.000
_cell.length_c   1.000
_cell.angle_alpha   90.00
_cell.angle_beta   90.00
_cell.angle_gamma   90.00
#
_symmetry.space_group_name_H-M   'P 1'
#
loop_
_entity.id
_entity.type
_entity.pdbx_description
1 polymer ?
#
loop_
_entity_poly.entity_id
_entity_poly.type
_entity_poly.pdbx_seq_one_letter_code
_entity_poly.pdbx_strand_id
1 'polypeptide(L)'
;AKYSQELYFGLEEETGVATGFKRNGSITVALTDERMEELRRSAAMARAFGVEIDEISPSDIQSRYPGLTVDDAVGGVWLPKDGQADPVNITQALAKGARNYGAKIIQGVKVTDIHQTDGRVTGVMTDQGPIEADYVVNAGGMWAREIGAMAGVAVPLHACEHFYIVTEGIDGLTSNLPVLRVPDECA
;
A
#
# COMPACT_ATOMS: atom_id res chain seq x y z
N ALA A 1 -0.91 4.44 -7.22
CA ALA A 1 -0.77 2.97 -7.27
C ALA A 1 0.17 2.54 -8.42
N LYS A 2 -0.11 2.83 -9.71
CA LYS A 2 0.69 2.36 -10.86
C LYS A 2 2.17 2.72 -10.74
N TYR A 3 2.50 4.01 -10.49
CA TYR A 3 3.88 4.47 -10.28
C TYR A 3 4.58 3.72 -9.12
N SER A 4 3.89 3.54 -7.99
CA SER A 4 4.48 2.86 -6.82
C SER A 4 4.80 1.40 -7.11
N GLN A 5 3.94 0.72 -7.87
CA GLN A 5 4.15 -0.66 -8.29
C GLN A 5 5.39 -0.80 -9.19
N GLU A 6 5.54 0.10 -10.16
CA GLU A 6 6.70 0.13 -11.05
C GLU A 6 7.99 0.45 -10.28
N LEU A 7 7.93 1.42 -9.36
CA LEU A 7 9.04 1.78 -8.48
C LEU A 7 9.47 0.59 -7.63
N TYR A 8 8.56 -0.07 -6.93
CA TYR A 8 8.89 -1.19 -6.06
C TYR A 8 9.47 -2.38 -6.82
N PHE A 9 9.02 -2.60 -8.05
CA PHE A 9 9.55 -3.64 -8.91
C PHE A 9 11.01 -3.41 -9.30
N GLY A 10 11.39 -2.15 -9.58
CA GLY A 10 12.77 -1.78 -9.93
C GLY A 10 13.70 -1.52 -8.73
N LEU A 11 13.15 -1.41 -7.52
CA LEU A 11 13.86 -0.88 -6.36
C LEU A 11 15.00 -1.79 -5.88
N GLU A 12 14.87 -3.12 -6.04
CA GLU A 12 15.92 -4.07 -5.72
C GLU A 12 17.14 -3.92 -6.64
N GLU A 13 16.91 -3.75 -7.94
CA GLU A 13 17.97 -3.52 -8.93
C GLU A 13 18.69 -2.18 -8.65
N GLU A 14 17.92 -1.12 -8.34
CA GLU A 14 18.47 0.22 -8.07
C GLU A 14 19.29 0.27 -6.78
N THR A 15 18.81 -0.39 -5.73
CA THR A 15 19.38 -0.23 -4.38
C THR A 15 20.23 -1.41 -3.91
N GLY A 16 20.10 -2.58 -4.53
CA GLY A 16 20.68 -3.83 -4.06
C GLY A 16 20.08 -4.35 -2.75
N VAL A 17 18.88 -3.88 -2.37
CA VAL A 17 18.14 -4.37 -1.20
C VAL A 17 16.95 -5.18 -1.67
N ALA A 18 16.90 -6.45 -1.28
CA ALA A 18 15.78 -7.32 -1.61
C ALA A 18 14.48 -6.77 -1.03
N THR A 19 13.48 -6.54 -1.87
CA THR A 19 12.19 -5.99 -1.47
C THR A 19 11.17 -7.06 -1.10
N GLY A 20 11.45 -8.33 -1.47
CA GLY A 20 10.47 -9.40 -1.39
C GLY A 20 9.26 -9.18 -2.31
N PHE A 21 9.34 -8.21 -3.23
CA PHE A 21 8.25 -7.91 -4.16
C PHE A 21 8.04 -9.06 -5.14
N LYS A 22 6.81 -9.60 -5.12
CA LYS A 22 6.39 -10.67 -6.03
C LYS A 22 5.21 -10.15 -6.86
N ARG A 23 5.38 -10.14 -8.16
CA ARG A 23 4.30 -9.80 -9.10
C ARG A 23 3.49 -11.07 -9.41
N ASN A 24 2.78 -11.56 -8.41
CA ASN A 24 1.97 -12.78 -8.47
C ASN A 24 0.47 -12.50 -8.65
N GLY A 25 0.12 -11.24 -8.89
CA GLY A 25 -1.23 -10.80 -9.15
C GLY A 25 -2.11 -10.66 -7.92
N SER A 26 -3.32 -10.15 -8.13
CA SER A 26 -4.37 -10.14 -7.11
C SER A 26 -5.73 -10.51 -7.70
N ILE A 27 -6.54 -11.19 -6.89
CA ILE A 27 -7.91 -11.59 -7.19
C ILE A 27 -8.83 -10.89 -6.20
N THR A 28 -9.89 -10.25 -6.70
CA THR A 28 -11.00 -9.82 -5.86
C THR A 28 -12.22 -10.62 -6.24
N VAL A 29 -12.79 -11.35 -5.30
CA VAL A 29 -13.94 -12.25 -5.48
C VAL A 29 -15.22 -11.49 -5.14
N ALA A 30 -16.28 -11.76 -5.90
CA ALA A 30 -17.64 -11.33 -5.63
C ALA A 30 -18.47 -12.54 -5.22
N LEU A 31 -19.16 -12.45 -4.09
CA LEU A 31 -20.11 -13.45 -3.62
C LEU A 31 -21.56 -13.07 -3.97
N THR A 32 -21.78 -11.84 -4.45
CA THR A 32 -23.12 -11.37 -4.87
C THR A 32 -23.07 -10.71 -6.24
N ASP A 33 -24.22 -10.66 -6.93
CA ASP A 33 -24.33 -9.99 -8.23
C ASP A 33 -24.08 -8.48 -8.10
N GLU A 34 -24.52 -7.87 -7.01
CA GLU A 34 -24.28 -6.44 -6.71
C GLU A 34 -22.78 -6.15 -6.57
N ARG A 35 -22.04 -7.03 -5.90
CA ARG A 35 -20.59 -6.91 -5.81
C ARG A 35 -19.92 -7.10 -7.16
N MET A 36 -20.37 -8.05 -7.95
CA MET A 36 -19.83 -8.25 -9.29
C MET A 36 -20.06 -7.05 -10.19
N GLU A 37 -21.23 -6.40 -10.10
CA GLU A 37 -21.52 -5.16 -10.83
C GLU A 37 -20.58 -4.00 -10.39
N GLU A 38 -20.29 -3.88 -9.08
CA GLU A 38 -19.31 -2.91 -8.58
C GLU A 38 -17.90 -3.19 -9.12
N LEU A 39 -17.48 -4.47 -9.11
CA LEU A 39 -16.19 -4.87 -9.64
C LEU A 39 -16.06 -4.58 -11.15
N ARG A 40 -17.11 -4.80 -11.93
CA ARG A 40 -17.16 -4.46 -13.37
C ARG A 40 -16.98 -2.95 -13.61
N ARG A 41 -17.66 -2.11 -12.81
CA ARG A 41 -17.50 -0.65 -12.88
C ARG A 41 -16.07 -0.23 -12.51
N SER A 42 -15.52 -0.79 -11.47
CA SER A 42 -14.14 -0.54 -11.04
C SER A 42 -13.13 -1.01 -12.10
N ALA A 43 -13.37 -2.17 -12.72
CA ALA A 43 -12.52 -2.68 -13.80
C ALA A 43 -12.59 -1.80 -15.05
N ALA A 44 -13.77 -1.31 -15.42
CA ALA A 44 -13.93 -0.39 -16.55
C ALA A 44 -13.14 0.92 -16.30
N MET A 45 -13.22 1.46 -15.10
CA MET A 45 -12.47 2.65 -14.71
C MET A 45 -10.95 2.38 -14.69
N ALA A 46 -10.51 1.25 -14.16
CA ALA A 46 -9.11 0.86 -14.14
C ALA A 46 -8.52 0.75 -15.56
N ARG A 47 -9.26 0.13 -16.51
CA ARG A 47 -8.86 0.05 -17.92
C ARG A 47 -8.74 1.43 -18.57
N ALA A 48 -9.64 2.38 -18.24
CA ALA A 48 -9.56 3.76 -18.73
C ALA A 48 -8.28 4.48 -18.26
N PHE A 49 -7.72 4.09 -17.10
CA PHE A 49 -6.43 4.56 -16.60
C PHE A 49 -5.23 3.69 -17.04
N GLY A 50 -5.45 2.77 -17.97
CA GLY A 50 -4.38 1.90 -18.51
C GLY A 50 -3.90 0.83 -17.51
N VAL A 51 -4.75 0.41 -16.58
CA VAL A 51 -4.50 -0.73 -15.71
C VAL A 51 -5.04 -2.00 -16.37
N GLU A 52 -4.20 -3.02 -16.46
CA GLU A 52 -4.59 -4.33 -16.94
C GLU A 52 -5.41 -5.05 -15.85
N ILE A 53 -6.64 -5.38 -16.19
CA ILE A 53 -7.59 -6.04 -15.29
C ILE A 53 -8.61 -6.84 -16.09
N ASP A 54 -8.81 -8.09 -15.71
CA ASP A 54 -9.72 -9.02 -16.36
C ASP A 54 -10.85 -9.42 -15.42
N GLU A 55 -12.04 -9.59 -15.99
CA GLU A 55 -13.12 -10.29 -15.32
C GLU A 55 -12.87 -11.79 -15.45
N ILE A 56 -13.04 -12.52 -14.35
CA ILE A 56 -12.75 -13.95 -14.28
C ILE A 56 -13.93 -14.73 -13.67
N SER A 57 -14.10 -15.96 -14.15
CA SER A 57 -15.10 -16.89 -13.65
C SER A 57 -14.67 -17.56 -12.32
N PRO A 58 -15.59 -18.19 -11.58
CA PRO A 58 -15.23 -18.99 -10.41
C PRO A 58 -14.22 -20.10 -10.71
N SER A 59 -14.32 -20.76 -11.87
CA SER A 59 -13.34 -21.76 -12.30
C SER A 59 -11.95 -21.16 -12.56
N ASP A 60 -11.87 -19.94 -13.10
CA ASP A 60 -10.61 -19.23 -13.25
C ASP A 60 -9.99 -18.84 -11.91
N ILE A 61 -10.82 -18.43 -10.94
CA ILE A 61 -10.40 -18.14 -9.57
C ILE A 61 -9.77 -19.37 -8.94
N GLN A 62 -10.49 -20.51 -8.98
CA GLN A 62 -10.01 -21.77 -8.42
C GLN A 62 -8.73 -22.26 -9.06
N SER A 63 -8.57 -22.08 -10.38
CA SER A 63 -7.35 -22.46 -11.09
C SER A 63 -6.12 -21.64 -10.67
N ARG A 64 -6.31 -20.38 -10.32
CA ARG A 64 -5.26 -19.46 -9.84
C ARG A 64 -4.99 -19.60 -8.34
N TYR A 65 -6.01 -20.03 -7.58
CA TYR A 65 -5.94 -20.22 -6.14
C TYR A 65 -6.51 -21.59 -5.75
N PRO A 66 -5.74 -22.69 -5.91
CA PRO A 66 -6.24 -24.06 -5.77
C PRO A 66 -6.80 -24.41 -4.38
N GLY A 67 -6.42 -23.68 -3.33
CA GLY A 67 -6.91 -23.89 -1.97
C GLY A 67 -8.23 -23.20 -1.64
N LEU A 68 -8.84 -22.49 -2.60
CA LEU A 68 -10.07 -21.73 -2.38
C LEU A 68 -11.30 -22.54 -2.81
N THR A 69 -12.32 -22.58 -1.96
CA THR A 69 -13.67 -23.00 -2.34
C THR A 69 -14.37 -21.85 -3.05
N VAL A 70 -15.01 -22.13 -4.19
CA VAL A 70 -15.63 -21.10 -5.05
C VAL A 70 -17.10 -21.37 -5.32
N ASP A 71 -17.73 -22.27 -4.56
CA ASP A 71 -19.12 -22.72 -4.78
C ASP A 71 -20.14 -21.58 -4.60
N ASP A 72 -19.82 -20.59 -3.81
CA ASP A 72 -20.60 -19.38 -3.54
C ASP A 72 -20.13 -18.15 -4.32
N ALA A 73 -19.08 -18.27 -5.13
CA ALA A 73 -18.56 -17.17 -5.90
C ALA A 73 -19.38 -16.93 -7.18
N VAL A 74 -19.78 -15.69 -7.41
CA VAL A 74 -20.42 -15.25 -8.66
C VAL A 74 -19.37 -15.00 -9.75
N GLY A 75 -18.19 -14.56 -9.36
CA GLY A 75 -17.06 -14.23 -10.23
C GLY A 75 -16.04 -13.37 -9.54
N GLY A 76 -15.19 -12.71 -10.30
CA GLY A 76 -14.20 -11.81 -9.73
C GLY A 76 -13.45 -11.00 -10.77
N VAL A 77 -12.44 -10.28 -10.31
CA VAL A 77 -11.50 -9.57 -11.17
C VAL A 77 -10.06 -9.97 -10.84
N TRP A 78 -9.24 -10.04 -11.88
CA TRP A 78 -7.83 -10.40 -11.82
C TRP A 78 -6.97 -9.22 -12.26
N LEU A 79 -5.98 -8.86 -11.46
CA LEU A 79 -4.96 -7.86 -11.77
C LEU A 79 -3.60 -8.55 -11.88
N PRO A 80 -3.12 -8.86 -13.09
CA PRO A 80 -1.91 -9.66 -13.29
C PRO A 80 -0.62 -8.97 -12.83
N LYS A 81 -0.59 -7.63 -12.80
CA LYS A 81 0.58 -6.84 -12.44
C LYS A 81 0.62 -6.43 -10.97
N ASP A 82 -0.42 -6.76 -10.21
CA ASP A 82 -0.43 -6.57 -8.76
C ASP A 82 0.45 -7.62 -8.07
N GLY A 83 0.61 -7.51 -6.76
CA GLY A 83 1.47 -8.44 -6.04
C GLY A 83 1.57 -8.13 -4.55
N GLN A 84 2.52 -8.76 -3.93
CA GLN A 84 2.83 -8.62 -2.51
C GLN A 84 4.31 -8.27 -2.32
N ALA A 85 4.62 -7.69 -1.18
CA ALA A 85 5.97 -7.30 -0.84
C ALA A 85 6.18 -7.34 0.68
N ASP A 86 7.43 -7.41 1.09
CA ASP A 86 7.79 -7.24 2.50
C ASP A 86 7.84 -5.74 2.84
N PRO A 87 6.96 -5.25 3.72
CA PRO A 87 6.87 -3.81 4.02
C PRO A 87 8.13 -3.26 4.70
N VAL A 88 8.84 -4.07 5.49
CA VAL A 88 10.09 -3.66 6.12
C VAL A 88 11.19 -3.51 5.07
N ASN A 89 11.33 -4.50 4.22
CA ASN A 89 12.35 -4.51 3.17
C ASN A 89 12.12 -3.40 2.14
N ILE A 90 10.88 -3.14 1.71
CA ILE A 90 10.56 -2.00 0.84
C ILE A 90 10.95 -0.68 1.51
N THR A 91 10.61 -0.51 2.79
CA THR A 91 10.97 0.71 3.53
C THR A 91 12.49 0.90 3.59
N GLN A 92 13.25 -0.17 3.85
CA GLN A 92 14.71 -0.12 3.86
C GLN A 92 15.30 0.18 2.48
N ALA A 93 14.73 -0.42 1.43
CA ALA A 93 15.16 -0.17 0.06
C ALA A 93 14.90 1.30 -0.35
N LEU A 94 13.72 1.84 -0.05
CA LEU A 94 13.39 3.25 -0.28
C LEU A 94 14.34 4.17 0.50
N ALA A 95 14.62 3.86 1.77
CA ALA A 95 15.54 4.64 2.58
C ALA A 95 16.97 4.60 2.01
N LYS A 96 17.42 3.45 1.49
CA LYS A 96 18.72 3.34 0.84
C LYS A 96 18.75 4.13 -0.47
N GLY A 97 17.73 4.02 -1.30
CA GLY A 97 17.61 4.80 -2.53
C GLY A 97 17.66 6.31 -2.24
N ALA A 98 16.88 6.78 -1.26
CA ALA A 98 16.91 8.19 -0.85
C ALA A 98 18.32 8.65 -0.42
N ARG A 99 19.04 7.83 0.35
CA ARG A 99 20.44 8.15 0.74
C ARG A 99 21.40 8.17 -0.44
N ASN A 100 21.21 7.30 -1.44
CA ASN A 100 22.02 7.31 -2.66
C ASN A 100 21.88 8.64 -3.44
N TYR A 101 20.72 9.30 -3.32
CA TYR A 101 20.46 10.64 -3.87
C TYR A 101 20.76 11.78 -2.89
N GLY A 102 21.47 11.53 -1.80
CA GLY A 102 21.94 12.53 -0.85
C GLY A 102 20.94 12.91 0.25
N ALA A 103 19.79 12.25 0.37
CA ALA A 103 18.86 12.51 1.47
C ALA A 103 19.46 12.07 2.83
N LYS A 104 19.27 12.90 3.85
CA LYS A 104 19.63 12.57 5.23
C LYS A 104 18.42 11.99 5.93
N ILE A 105 18.54 10.77 6.42
CA ILE A 105 17.51 10.12 7.24
C ILE A 105 18.01 10.04 8.67
N ILE A 106 17.33 10.76 9.54
CA ILE A 106 17.68 10.87 10.97
C ILE A 106 16.59 10.12 11.75
N GLN A 107 16.98 9.09 12.45
CA GLN A 107 16.09 8.26 13.26
C GLN A 107 16.14 8.70 14.74
N GLY A 108 15.09 8.39 15.50
CA GLY A 108 15.03 8.70 16.91
C GLY A 108 14.89 10.20 17.23
N VAL A 109 14.45 10.99 16.27
CA VAL A 109 14.16 12.43 16.41
C VAL A 109 12.68 12.66 16.29
N LYS A 110 12.06 13.17 17.34
CA LYS A 110 10.62 13.47 17.38
C LYS A 110 10.38 14.92 16.98
N VAL A 111 9.55 15.14 15.96
CA VAL A 111 9.01 16.47 15.65
C VAL A 111 7.97 16.82 16.72
N THR A 112 8.15 17.97 17.33
CA THR A 112 7.31 18.45 18.44
C THR A 112 6.47 19.67 18.04
N ASP A 113 6.87 20.39 17.00
CA ASP A 113 6.12 21.55 16.48
C ASP A 113 6.52 21.86 15.04
N ILE A 114 5.70 22.64 14.32
CA ILE A 114 5.99 23.17 12.98
C ILE A 114 6.11 24.69 13.08
N HIS A 115 7.30 25.22 12.76
CA HIS A 115 7.56 26.64 12.80
C HIS A 115 6.93 27.36 11.62
N GLN A 116 6.29 28.49 11.90
CA GLN A 116 5.69 29.37 10.91
C GLN A 116 6.05 30.84 11.19
N THR A 117 6.28 31.57 10.11
CA THR A 117 6.46 33.03 10.15
C THR A 117 5.59 33.64 9.07
N ASP A 118 4.75 34.58 9.43
CA ASP A 118 3.81 35.27 8.51
C ASP A 118 2.92 34.29 7.71
N GLY A 119 2.47 33.20 8.35
CA GLY A 119 1.61 32.18 7.74
C GLY A 119 2.33 31.21 6.80
N ARG A 120 3.67 31.25 6.75
CA ARG A 120 4.50 30.37 5.95
C ARG A 120 5.31 29.44 6.85
N VAL A 121 5.38 28.16 6.51
CA VAL A 121 6.25 27.20 7.20
C VAL A 121 7.72 27.57 6.96
N THR A 122 8.52 27.55 8.02
CA THR A 122 9.96 27.86 7.99
C THR A 122 10.82 26.73 8.54
N GLY A 123 10.22 25.66 9.04
CA GLY A 123 10.91 24.49 9.56
C GLY A 123 10.11 23.73 10.59
N VAL A 124 10.80 22.89 11.35
CA VAL A 124 10.22 22.10 12.44
C VAL A 124 11.04 22.26 13.72
N MET A 125 10.37 22.16 14.86
CA MET A 125 11.03 21.93 16.14
C MET A 125 11.08 20.43 16.42
N THR A 126 12.19 19.96 16.92
CA THR A 126 12.37 18.57 17.36
C THR A 126 12.79 18.52 18.82
N ASP A 127 12.74 17.33 19.42
CA ASP A 127 13.29 17.09 20.76
C ASP A 127 14.82 17.23 20.83
N GLN A 128 15.50 17.40 19.69
CA GLN A 128 16.95 17.62 19.57
C GLN A 128 17.31 19.00 19.02
N GLY A 129 16.32 19.89 18.88
CA GLY A 129 16.49 21.24 18.40
C GLY A 129 15.77 21.54 17.06
N PRO A 130 15.84 22.77 16.57
CA PRO A 130 15.15 23.19 15.37
C PRO A 130 15.84 22.70 14.10
N ILE A 131 15.04 22.48 13.06
CA ILE A 131 15.49 22.22 11.69
C ILE A 131 14.79 23.22 10.78
N GLU A 132 15.56 24.06 10.10
CA GLU A 132 15.06 25.02 9.11
C GLU A 132 14.79 24.32 7.77
N ALA A 133 13.67 24.63 7.14
CA ALA A 133 13.28 24.10 5.85
C ALA A 133 12.28 25.00 5.14
N ASP A 134 12.43 25.15 3.82
CA ASP A 134 11.49 25.90 2.98
C ASP A 134 10.15 25.15 2.79
N TYR A 135 10.18 23.83 2.89
CA TYR A 135 9.02 22.94 2.74
C TYR A 135 9.07 21.84 3.79
N VAL A 136 7.92 21.54 4.36
CA VAL A 136 7.74 20.39 5.27
C VAL A 136 6.66 19.48 4.69
N VAL A 137 6.99 18.20 4.48
CA VAL A 137 6.06 17.19 4.00
C VAL A 137 5.59 16.33 5.17
N ASN A 138 4.30 16.37 5.44
CA ASN A 138 3.69 15.50 6.45
C ASN A 138 3.45 14.11 5.86
N ALA A 139 4.32 13.17 6.15
CA ALA A 139 4.21 11.75 5.82
C ALA A 139 4.04 10.88 7.08
N GLY A 140 3.40 11.43 8.11
CA GLY A 140 3.29 10.84 9.46
C GLY A 140 2.31 9.67 9.59
N GLY A 141 1.76 9.12 8.49
CA GLY A 141 0.87 7.96 8.54
C GLY A 141 -0.31 8.20 9.50
N MET A 142 -0.53 7.31 10.43
CA MET A 142 -1.62 7.41 11.41
C MET A 142 -1.54 8.63 12.34
N TRP A 143 -0.36 9.25 12.48
CA TRP A 143 -0.12 10.47 13.27
C TRP A 143 -0.19 11.76 12.45
N ALA A 144 -0.55 11.68 11.16
CA ALA A 144 -0.58 12.85 10.28
C ALA A 144 -1.56 13.94 10.73
N ARG A 145 -2.63 13.55 11.46
CA ARG A 145 -3.60 14.49 12.03
C ARG A 145 -2.96 15.39 13.09
N GLU A 146 -2.21 14.81 14.02
CA GLU A 146 -1.52 15.54 15.07
C GLU A 146 -0.43 16.45 14.50
N ILE A 147 0.31 15.96 13.51
CA ILE A 147 1.34 16.74 12.81
C ILE A 147 0.70 17.91 12.05
N GLY A 148 -0.42 17.68 11.36
CA GLY A 148 -1.16 18.75 10.69
C GLY A 148 -1.65 19.82 11.66
N ALA A 149 -2.11 19.42 12.85
CA ALA A 149 -2.58 20.35 13.89
C ALA A 149 -1.46 21.29 14.38
N MET A 150 -0.19 20.87 14.41
CA MET A 150 0.97 21.73 14.73
C MET A 150 1.10 22.89 13.75
N ALA A 151 0.66 22.72 12.51
CA ALA A 151 0.63 23.77 11.48
C ALA A 151 -0.73 24.49 11.39
N GLY A 152 -1.68 24.22 12.27
CA GLY A 152 -3.04 24.76 12.19
C GLY A 152 -3.89 24.16 11.06
N VAL A 153 -3.48 23.02 10.49
CA VAL A 153 -4.15 22.34 9.37
C VAL A 153 -4.98 21.17 9.89
N ALA A 154 -6.26 21.16 9.58
CA ALA A 154 -7.15 20.03 9.86
C ALA A 154 -6.92 18.93 8.82
N VAL A 155 -6.33 17.81 9.24
CA VAL A 155 -6.19 16.60 8.40
C VAL A 155 -7.35 15.66 8.74
N PRO A 156 -8.26 15.35 7.79
CA PRO A 156 -9.44 14.53 8.04
C PRO A 156 -9.05 13.04 8.06
N LEU A 157 -8.27 12.64 9.04
CA LEU A 157 -7.77 11.28 9.23
C LEU A 157 -8.18 10.77 10.62
N HIS A 158 -8.65 9.54 10.66
CA HIS A 158 -8.90 8.80 11.88
C HIS A 158 -8.18 7.46 11.82
N ALA A 159 -7.31 7.21 12.78
CA ALA A 159 -6.63 5.92 12.90
C ALA A 159 -7.58 4.88 13.49
N CYS A 160 -7.81 3.81 12.76
CA CYS A 160 -8.61 2.66 13.21
C CYS A 160 -7.70 1.47 13.49
N GLU A 161 -8.10 0.65 14.45
CA GLU A 161 -7.45 -0.64 14.65
C GLU A 161 -7.66 -1.52 13.42
N HIS A 162 -6.59 -2.18 13.01
CA HIS A 162 -6.59 -3.17 11.95
C HIS A 162 -5.77 -4.36 12.42
N PHE A 163 -6.35 -5.55 12.38
CA PHE A 163 -5.69 -6.76 12.83
C PHE A 163 -5.57 -7.78 11.71
N TYR A 164 -4.62 -8.67 11.85
CA TYR A 164 -4.39 -9.77 10.93
C TYR A 164 -3.94 -11.02 11.71
N ILE A 165 -4.04 -12.15 11.06
CA ILE A 165 -3.57 -13.43 11.59
C ILE A 165 -2.44 -13.91 10.70
N VAL A 166 -1.34 -14.33 11.31
CA VAL A 166 -0.27 -15.06 10.62
C VAL A 166 -0.43 -16.52 10.95
N THR A 167 -0.69 -17.32 9.92
CA THR A 167 -0.81 -18.77 10.04
C THR A 167 0.55 -19.45 9.94
N GLU A 168 0.65 -20.66 10.45
CA GLU A 168 1.71 -21.57 10.05
C GLU A 168 1.55 -21.99 8.58
N GLY A 169 2.54 -22.70 8.04
CA GLY A 169 2.46 -23.23 6.67
C GLY A 169 1.25 -24.16 6.53
N ILE A 170 0.51 -23.98 5.45
CA ILE A 170 -0.68 -24.80 5.12
C ILE A 170 -0.29 -25.70 3.96
N ASP A 171 -0.48 -27.00 4.13
CA ASP A 171 -0.19 -28.00 3.11
C ASP A 171 -0.97 -27.71 1.82
N GLY A 172 -0.29 -27.78 0.68
CA GLY A 172 -0.88 -27.50 -0.63
C GLY A 172 -0.91 -26.00 -1.02
N LEU A 173 -0.60 -25.07 -0.11
CA LEU A 173 -0.46 -23.66 -0.44
C LEU A 173 1.01 -23.29 -0.65
N THR A 174 1.27 -22.52 -1.69
CA THR A 174 2.62 -22.03 -2.02
C THR A 174 2.76 -20.54 -1.73
N SER A 175 3.99 -20.08 -1.53
CA SER A 175 4.28 -18.66 -1.32
C SER A 175 4.12 -17.79 -2.58
N ASN A 176 3.69 -18.39 -3.69
CA ASN A 176 3.49 -17.70 -4.97
C ASN A 176 2.02 -17.52 -5.36
N LEU A 177 1.11 -17.79 -4.42
CA LEU A 177 -0.31 -17.52 -4.64
C LEU A 177 -0.57 -16.03 -4.78
N PRO A 178 -1.56 -15.62 -5.63
CA PRO A 178 -1.95 -14.24 -5.74
C PRO A 178 -2.55 -13.71 -4.44
N VAL A 179 -2.54 -12.38 -4.28
CA VAL A 179 -3.28 -11.74 -3.20
C VAL A 179 -4.77 -11.97 -3.41
N LEU A 180 -5.47 -12.43 -2.38
CA LEU A 180 -6.90 -12.68 -2.40
C LEU A 180 -7.65 -11.63 -1.57
N ARG A 181 -8.74 -11.12 -2.11
CA ARG A 181 -9.68 -10.23 -1.42
C ARG A 181 -11.11 -10.73 -1.60
N VAL A 182 -11.83 -10.82 -0.49
CA VAL A 182 -13.27 -11.18 -0.46
C VAL A 182 -14.00 -10.07 0.30
N PRO A 183 -14.36 -8.95 -0.39
CA PRO A 183 -14.93 -7.77 0.28
C PRO A 183 -16.28 -8.02 0.96
N ASP A 184 -17.02 -9.04 0.51
CA ASP A 184 -18.34 -9.37 1.07
C ASP A 184 -18.26 -10.06 2.43
N GLU A 185 -17.08 -10.58 2.81
CA GLU A 185 -16.83 -11.22 4.12
C GLU A 185 -16.12 -10.30 5.12
N CYS A 186 -15.61 -9.15 4.65
CA CYS A 186 -14.96 -8.19 5.53
C CYS A 186 -16.02 -7.24 6.11
N ALA A 187 -16.24 -7.35 7.40
CA ALA A 187 -17.04 -6.40 8.17
C ALA A 187 -16.22 -5.18 8.62
#